data_2ce046657a0438f4340dd70ffd460187
#
_entry.id   2ce046657a0438f4340dd70ffd460187
#
_cell.length_a   1.000
_cell.length_b   1.000
_cell.length_c   1.000
_cell.angle_alpha   90.00
_cell.angle_beta   90.00
_cell.angle_gamma   90.00
#
_symmetry.space_group_name_H-M   'P 1'
#
loop_
_entity.id
_entity.type
_entity.pdbx_description
1 polymer ?
#
loop_
_entity_poly.entity_id
_entity_poly.type
_entity_poly.pdbx_seq_one_letter_code
_entity_poly.pdbx_strand_id
1 'polypeptide(L)'
;MKIKATLFFLMMCCFGTQYCFAQKTVTLQSLLREMVDNTTVARWPEPYYAEMQASSYDRKSVAPGKPGWFANDDRSQYIRTEEINGHKEQVMMEADGPGAIVRFWLTTFKRNGVIRIYFDDQTTPALTINAYDLMQSNLPLGKALLEPHSSYEPKEKGGSTLYMPMPYAKHCKVTFEDKDPDNQPRYYQINYRKYDAGTRVVTFNPEQLNTIKPLLDSVNNVLLNPNKVVPGTEIKMDQSIAAQQEATVMLPKGAFAVRYLSIKIDTKNKEDYEKTLRSTILKIKFDGMQTVYCPLADFSGSGAGGKALQSWYRTVTAGDEMMSRWVMPYQNSAKISLLNSGDTEVKISLLAKVAKWKWDNRSMYFHADWKNELNVPIKQTEADGPIEWDFNKITGRGIFIGDTFSVYNHIHKWYGEGDQKLWIDGAAFPAEYGTGTEDYYNTSWAPVVLYQTPFANAPRADNGDSFGFNTFTRTRNLDAVPFRTAFRYSLEMLGWENGTADCAATTYWYGFKNAKSLVAQRQTIINNE
;
A
#
# COMPACT_ATOMS: atom_id res chain seq x y z
N MET A 1 78.09 -9.35 40.54
CA MET A 1 77.06 -8.34 40.68
C MET A 1 75.99 -8.58 39.55
N LYS A 2 74.88 -9.24 39.89
CA LYS A 2 73.87 -9.63 38.92
C LYS A 2 72.65 -8.68 39.06
N ILE A 3 72.35 -7.89 38.06
CA ILE A 3 71.20 -6.99 38.00
C ILE A 3 70.02 -7.80 37.43
N LYS A 4 68.97 -7.94 38.26
CA LYS A 4 67.67 -8.51 37.82
C LYS A 4 66.81 -7.39 37.22
N ALA A 5 66.46 -7.52 35.96
CA ALA A 5 65.51 -6.66 35.33
C ALA A 5 64.08 -7.23 35.58
N THR A 6 63.23 -6.47 36.20
CA THR A 6 61.84 -6.80 36.44
C THR A 6 61.00 -6.18 35.31
N LEU A 7 60.41 -7.02 34.47
CA LEU A 7 59.48 -6.60 33.41
C LEU A 7 58.10 -6.32 34.06
N PHE A 8 57.62 -5.08 33.96
CA PHE A 8 56.27 -4.68 34.35
C PHE A 8 55.36 -4.82 33.11
N PHE A 9 54.46 -5.79 33.13
CA PHE A 9 53.43 -5.98 32.09
C PHE A 9 52.24 -5.08 32.39
N LEU A 10 52.08 -3.98 31.66
CA LEU A 10 50.92 -3.09 31.73
C LEU A 10 49.77 -3.73 30.93
N MET A 11 48.81 -4.32 31.62
CA MET A 11 47.59 -4.87 31.03
C MET A 11 46.63 -3.71 30.75
N MET A 12 46.60 -3.24 29.51
CA MET A 12 45.68 -2.18 29.05
C MET A 12 44.29 -2.80 28.81
N CYS A 13 43.42 -2.71 29.81
CA CYS A 13 42.00 -3.06 29.67
C CYS A 13 41.31 -2.05 28.74
N CYS A 14 41.16 -2.40 27.46
CA CYS A 14 40.26 -1.69 26.56
C CYS A 14 38.80 -1.91 27.02
N PHE A 15 38.28 -1.01 27.83
CA PHE A 15 36.83 -0.89 28.01
C PHE A 15 36.23 -0.36 26.70
N GLY A 16 35.86 -1.27 25.81
CA GLY A 16 34.97 -0.95 24.71
C GLY A 16 33.61 -0.53 25.29
N THR A 17 33.34 0.77 25.32
CA THR A 17 31.97 1.26 25.56
C THR A 17 31.09 0.76 24.43
N GLN A 18 30.46 -0.40 24.63
CA GLN A 18 29.32 -0.81 23.78
C GLN A 18 28.23 0.23 24.05
N TYR A 19 28.05 1.14 23.08
CA TYR A 19 26.86 1.96 23.03
C TYR A 19 25.69 1.02 22.77
N CYS A 20 25.05 0.55 23.83
CA CYS A 20 23.77 -0.14 23.77
C CYS A 20 22.74 0.90 23.34
N PHE A 21 22.52 1.05 22.03
CA PHE A 21 21.36 1.79 21.55
C PHE A 21 20.14 1.06 22.09
N ALA A 22 19.39 1.72 22.96
CA ALA A 22 18.15 1.16 23.49
C ALA A 22 17.26 0.77 22.32
N GLN A 23 17.04 -0.53 22.15
CA GLN A 23 16.22 -1.06 21.07
C GLN A 23 14.83 -0.46 21.18
N LYS A 24 14.35 0.13 20.08
CA LYS A 24 13.05 0.79 20.03
C LYS A 24 11.93 -0.23 20.31
N THR A 25 11.21 -0.04 21.39
CA THR A 25 10.08 -0.90 21.76
C THR A 25 8.88 -0.59 20.87
N VAL A 26 8.30 -1.61 20.26
CA VAL A 26 7.05 -1.50 19.48
C VAL A 26 5.86 -1.55 20.45
N THR A 27 5.01 -0.55 20.38
CA THR A 27 3.77 -0.42 21.16
C THR A 27 2.64 0.05 20.27
N LEU A 28 1.39 -0.10 20.71
CA LEU A 28 0.24 0.49 20.03
C LEU A 28 0.46 1.98 19.75
N GLN A 29 0.90 2.75 20.75
CA GLN A 29 1.12 4.19 20.61
C GLN A 29 2.25 4.51 19.61
N SER A 30 3.32 3.70 19.58
CA SER A 30 4.42 3.91 18.61
C SER A 30 3.96 3.68 17.17
N LEU A 31 3.13 2.65 16.93
CA LEU A 31 2.56 2.35 15.61
C LEU A 31 1.55 3.42 15.17
N LEU A 32 0.70 3.89 16.07
CA LEU A 32 -0.23 4.98 15.77
C LEU A 32 0.49 6.29 15.40
N ARG A 33 1.61 6.61 16.06
CA ARG A 33 2.45 7.76 15.67
C ARG A 33 3.16 7.54 14.36
N GLU A 34 3.67 6.33 14.11
CA GLU A 34 4.27 5.94 12.84
C GLU A 34 3.28 6.12 11.68
N MET A 35 2.02 5.75 11.87
CA MET A 35 0.97 5.85 10.86
C MET A 35 0.76 7.28 10.32
N VAL A 36 0.95 8.30 11.14
CA VAL A 36 0.78 9.71 10.77
C VAL A 36 2.10 10.47 10.54
N ASP A 37 3.22 9.77 10.57
CA ASP A 37 4.53 10.30 10.21
C ASP A 37 4.93 9.82 8.81
N ASN A 38 4.69 10.67 7.80
CA ASN A 38 5.00 10.35 6.40
C ASN A 38 6.51 10.26 6.10
N THR A 39 7.38 10.53 7.08
CA THR A 39 8.84 10.39 6.93
C THR A 39 9.33 8.96 7.15
N THR A 40 8.54 8.13 7.84
CA THR A 40 8.97 6.78 8.25
C THR A 40 9.21 5.87 7.05
N VAL A 41 8.33 5.88 6.06
CA VAL A 41 8.44 5.07 4.83
C VAL A 41 9.62 5.47 3.94
N ALA A 42 10.17 6.68 4.12
CA ALA A 42 11.36 7.15 3.39
C ALA A 42 12.69 6.67 4.02
N ARG A 43 12.60 5.86 5.07
CA ARG A 43 13.73 5.23 5.76
C ARG A 43 13.52 3.73 5.89
N TRP A 44 14.58 2.97 5.71
CA TRP A 44 14.56 1.54 6.02
C TRP A 44 14.05 1.31 7.45
N PRO A 45 13.11 0.37 7.66
CA PRO A 45 12.45 0.21 8.94
C PRO A 45 13.41 -0.24 10.04
N GLU A 46 13.21 0.31 11.23
CA GLU A 46 13.91 -0.05 12.44
C GLU A 46 12.95 0.02 13.64
N PRO A 47 12.63 -1.13 14.28
CA PRO A 47 13.09 -2.47 13.94
C PRO A 47 12.62 -2.92 12.55
N TYR A 48 13.39 -3.82 11.92
CA TYR A 48 12.99 -4.46 10.67
C TYR A 48 11.79 -5.37 10.89
N TYR A 49 10.95 -5.44 9.88
CA TYR A 49 9.84 -6.38 9.80
C TYR A 49 9.69 -6.96 8.39
N ALA A 50 9.22 -8.19 8.29
CA ALA A 50 8.63 -8.72 7.07
C ALA A 50 7.11 -8.45 7.11
N GLU A 51 6.56 -7.98 6.01
CA GLU A 51 5.11 -7.88 5.85
C GLU A 51 4.57 -9.17 5.26
N MET A 52 3.47 -9.67 5.81
CA MET A 52 2.83 -10.94 5.47
C MET A 52 1.31 -10.78 5.45
N GLN A 53 0.62 -11.66 4.73
CA GLN A 53 -0.83 -11.69 4.71
C GLN A 53 -1.35 -13.12 4.98
N ALA A 54 -2.37 -13.23 5.82
CA ALA A 54 -3.27 -14.37 5.86
C ALA A 54 -4.57 -13.97 5.15
N SER A 55 -5.05 -14.79 4.23
CA SER A 55 -6.26 -14.53 3.47
C SER A 55 -7.05 -15.80 3.20
N SER A 56 -8.25 -15.66 2.68
CA SER A 56 -9.10 -16.77 2.28
C SER A 56 -8.87 -17.24 0.83
N TYR A 57 -7.68 -16.99 0.25
CA TYR A 57 -7.36 -17.46 -1.11
C TYR A 57 -7.60 -18.97 -1.28
N ASP A 58 -7.96 -19.42 -2.48
CA ASP A 58 -8.23 -20.85 -2.77
C ASP A 58 -6.99 -21.72 -2.50
N ARG A 59 -7.10 -22.66 -1.55
CA ARG A 59 -6.00 -23.53 -1.12
C ARG A 59 -5.52 -24.52 -2.19
N LYS A 60 -6.22 -24.61 -3.34
CA LYS A 60 -5.71 -25.33 -4.52
C LYS A 60 -4.53 -24.64 -5.17
N SER A 61 -4.36 -23.34 -4.95
CA SER A 61 -3.26 -22.51 -5.46
C SER A 61 -1.98 -22.77 -4.66
N VAL A 62 -1.29 -23.85 -4.97
CA VAL A 62 -0.14 -24.35 -4.16
C VAL A 62 1.22 -23.90 -4.67
N ALA A 63 1.39 -23.69 -5.98
CA ALA A 63 2.66 -23.23 -6.56
C ALA A 63 2.47 -22.76 -8.00
N PRO A 64 3.28 -21.78 -8.48
CA PRO A 64 3.26 -21.34 -9.87
C PRO A 64 3.43 -22.47 -10.87
N GLY A 65 2.61 -22.48 -11.92
CA GLY A 65 2.66 -23.48 -13.00
C GLY A 65 2.16 -24.88 -12.62
N LYS A 66 1.61 -25.06 -11.42
CA LYS A 66 0.91 -26.30 -11.06
C LYS A 66 -0.59 -26.15 -11.33
N PRO A 67 -1.30 -27.26 -11.62
CA PRO A 67 -2.76 -27.23 -11.71
C PRO A 67 -3.37 -26.61 -10.46
N GLY A 68 -4.38 -25.77 -10.63
CA GLY A 68 -5.02 -25.02 -9.55
C GLY A 68 -4.32 -23.73 -9.18
N TRP A 69 -3.27 -23.31 -9.89
CA TRP A 69 -2.58 -22.05 -9.57
C TRP A 69 -3.46 -20.79 -9.73
N PHE A 70 -4.43 -20.85 -10.62
CA PHE A 70 -5.45 -19.83 -10.86
C PHE A 70 -6.83 -20.28 -10.33
N ALA A 71 -6.87 -21.15 -9.31
CA ALA A 71 -8.12 -21.49 -8.66
C ALA A 71 -8.65 -20.28 -7.89
N ASN A 72 -9.97 -20.05 -7.97
CA ASN A 72 -10.59 -18.81 -7.52
C ASN A 72 -11.88 -19.08 -6.70
N ASP A 73 -11.88 -20.14 -5.89
CA ASP A 73 -12.94 -20.39 -4.91
C ASP A 73 -12.48 -19.94 -3.51
N ASP A 74 -12.28 -18.62 -3.35
CA ASP A 74 -11.67 -17.99 -2.19
C ASP A 74 -12.60 -17.91 -0.98
N ARG A 75 -13.84 -18.34 -1.15
CA ARG A 75 -14.84 -18.26 -0.10
C ARG A 75 -14.58 -19.27 1.02
N SER A 76 -14.60 -18.78 2.25
CA SER A 76 -14.56 -19.61 3.47
C SER A 76 -13.36 -20.56 3.56
N GLN A 77 -12.21 -20.15 3.02
CA GLN A 77 -10.96 -20.91 3.10
C GLN A 77 -10.23 -20.55 4.40
N TYR A 78 -10.03 -21.56 5.24
CA TYR A 78 -9.39 -21.42 6.55
C TYR A 78 -8.13 -22.28 6.64
N ILE A 79 -7.26 -22.00 7.61
CA ILE A 79 -6.04 -22.77 7.85
C ILE A 79 -6.41 -24.17 8.39
N ARG A 80 -7.34 -24.22 9.37
CA ARG A 80 -7.87 -25.43 10.01
C ARG A 80 -9.04 -25.10 10.91
N THR A 81 -9.68 -26.14 11.46
CA THR A 81 -10.72 -26.02 12.49
C THR A 81 -10.19 -26.52 13.83
N GLU A 82 -10.50 -25.83 14.91
CA GLU A 82 -10.16 -26.20 16.29
C GLU A 82 -11.39 -26.18 17.21
N GLU A 83 -11.37 -26.97 18.25
CA GLU A 83 -12.30 -26.89 19.38
C GLU A 83 -11.62 -26.07 20.50
N ILE A 84 -12.13 -24.87 20.76
CA ILE A 84 -11.58 -23.95 21.78
C ILE A 84 -12.69 -23.63 22.78
N ASN A 85 -12.52 -24.02 24.04
CA ASN A 85 -13.50 -23.77 25.12
C ASN A 85 -14.95 -24.17 24.75
N GLY A 86 -15.12 -25.28 24.01
CA GLY A 86 -16.43 -25.78 23.56
C GLY A 86 -17.01 -25.06 22.33
N HIS A 87 -16.22 -24.21 21.67
CA HIS A 87 -16.56 -23.54 20.41
C HIS A 87 -15.77 -24.15 19.26
N LYS A 88 -16.46 -24.42 18.15
CA LYS A 88 -15.83 -24.83 16.90
C LYS A 88 -15.35 -23.59 16.14
N GLU A 89 -14.05 -23.33 16.14
CA GLU A 89 -13.44 -22.14 15.60
C GLU A 89 -12.59 -22.45 14.36
N GLN A 90 -12.82 -21.69 13.29
CA GLN A 90 -12.06 -21.70 12.04
C GLN A 90 -10.86 -20.76 12.18
N VAL A 91 -9.63 -21.27 12.04
CA VAL A 91 -8.42 -20.44 12.13
C VAL A 91 -8.23 -19.66 10.82
N MET A 92 -8.37 -18.34 10.89
CA MET A 92 -8.17 -17.40 9.79
C MET A 92 -6.70 -17.00 9.65
N MET A 93 -6.05 -16.74 10.76
CA MET A 93 -4.64 -16.34 10.84
C MET A 93 -3.99 -16.95 12.08
N GLU A 94 -2.75 -17.38 11.94
CA GLU A 94 -1.90 -17.72 13.07
C GLU A 94 -0.45 -17.35 12.75
N ALA A 95 0.20 -16.65 13.66
CA ALA A 95 1.57 -16.19 13.47
C ALA A 95 2.35 -16.10 14.79
N ASP A 96 3.55 -16.68 14.78
CA ASP A 96 4.52 -16.45 15.85
C ASP A 96 5.06 -15.03 15.79
N GLY A 97 5.20 -14.43 16.98
CA GLY A 97 5.73 -13.09 17.19
C GLY A 97 7.25 -13.05 17.39
N PRO A 98 7.78 -11.85 17.63
CA PRO A 98 7.07 -10.59 17.81
C PRO A 98 6.45 -10.06 16.52
N GLY A 99 5.24 -9.49 16.60
CA GLY A 99 4.52 -9.03 15.41
C GLY A 99 3.47 -7.95 15.70
N ALA A 100 2.71 -7.58 14.65
CA ALA A 100 1.55 -6.70 14.77
C ALA A 100 0.59 -6.93 13.60
N ILE A 101 -0.70 -7.16 13.84
CA ILE A 101 -1.73 -6.98 12.81
C ILE A 101 -1.76 -5.49 12.47
N VAL A 102 -1.78 -5.13 11.17
CA VAL A 102 -1.72 -3.74 10.71
C VAL A 102 -2.85 -3.37 9.74
N ARG A 103 -3.53 -4.36 9.17
CA ARG A 103 -4.75 -4.21 8.39
C ARG A 103 -5.56 -5.50 8.51
N PHE A 104 -6.85 -5.35 8.74
CA PHE A 104 -7.80 -6.46 8.67
C PHE A 104 -8.96 -6.02 7.78
N TRP A 105 -9.13 -6.67 6.64
CA TRP A 105 -10.24 -6.52 5.72
C TRP A 105 -11.08 -7.78 5.70
N LEU A 106 -12.39 -7.66 5.62
CA LEU A 106 -13.30 -8.79 5.45
C LEU A 106 -14.60 -8.37 4.75
N THR A 107 -15.26 -9.34 4.10
CA THR A 107 -16.60 -9.19 3.53
C THR A 107 -17.41 -10.48 3.55
N THR A 108 -18.74 -10.35 3.46
CA THR A 108 -19.69 -11.46 3.42
C THR A 108 -21.04 -11.01 2.86
N PHE A 109 -21.90 -11.95 2.48
CA PHE A 109 -23.30 -11.64 2.14
C PHE A 109 -24.21 -11.47 3.37
N LYS A 110 -23.90 -12.16 4.47
CA LYS A 110 -24.71 -12.16 5.68
C LYS A 110 -23.83 -12.11 6.92
N ARG A 111 -24.03 -11.08 7.73
CA ARG A 111 -23.23 -10.84 8.92
C ARG A 111 -23.75 -11.64 10.09
N ASN A 112 -23.07 -12.74 10.42
CA ASN A 112 -23.32 -13.53 11.61
C ASN A 112 -22.02 -14.22 12.08
N GLY A 113 -22.08 -14.99 13.17
CA GLY A 113 -20.92 -15.69 13.75
C GLY A 113 -20.13 -14.83 14.73
N VAL A 114 -18.93 -15.25 15.09
CA VAL A 114 -18.09 -14.57 16.09
C VAL A 114 -16.62 -14.65 15.67
N ILE A 115 -15.96 -13.50 15.52
CA ILE A 115 -14.51 -13.43 15.35
C ILE A 115 -13.86 -13.29 16.73
N ARG A 116 -12.78 -14.02 16.98
CA ARG A 116 -11.98 -13.92 18.19
C ARG A 116 -10.51 -13.70 17.87
N ILE A 117 -9.86 -12.85 18.64
CA ILE A 117 -8.44 -12.55 18.50
C ILE A 117 -7.75 -12.88 19.82
N TYR A 118 -6.78 -13.79 19.74
CA TYR A 118 -5.98 -14.26 20.87
C TYR A 118 -4.54 -13.78 20.71
N PHE A 119 -3.95 -13.31 21.81
CA PHE A 119 -2.56 -12.88 21.84
C PHE A 119 -1.75 -13.68 22.85
N ASP A 120 -0.49 -13.93 22.46
CA ASP A 120 0.50 -14.63 23.27
C ASP A 120 -0.02 -16.01 23.76
N ASP A 121 0.14 -16.31 25.02
CA ASP A 121 -0.25 -17.61 25.61
C ASP A 121 -1.69 -17.58 26.22
N GLN A 122 -2.52 -16.57 25.84
CA GLN A 122 -3.86 -16.41 26.41
C GLN A 122 -4.83 -17.45 25.84
N THR A 123 -5.58 -18.10 26.72
CA THR A 123 -6.65 -19.05 26.38
C THR A 123 -8.01 -18.38 26.20
N THR A 124 -8.15 -17.13 26.63
CA THR A 124 -9.33 -16.27 26.42
C THR A 124 -9.02 -15.23 25.36
N PRO A 125 -9.97 -14.92 24.46
CA PRO A 125 -9.74 -13.91 23.44
C PRO A 125 -9.60 -12.51 24.06
N ALA A 126 -8.59 -11.76 23.62
CA ALA A 126 -8.42 -10.36 23.98
C ALA A 126 -9.49 -9.47 23.32
N LEU A 127 -10.00 -9.90 22.17
CA LEU A 127 -11.06 -9.20 21.46
C LEU A 127 -12.06 -10.22 20.89
N THR A 128 -13.34 -9.95 21.11
CA THR A 128 -14.46 -10.72 20.54
C THR A 128 -15.34 -9.75 19.75
N ILE A 129 -15.55 -10.07 18.48
CA ILE A 129 -16.34 -9.28 17.54
C ILE A 129 -17.55 -10.11 17.13
N ASN A 130 -18.72 -9.67 17.52
CA ASN A 130 -19.97 -10.32 17.16
C ASN A 130 -20.30 -10.02 15.70
N ALA A 131 -20.83 -11.01 15.01
CA ALA A 131 -21.02 -11.00 13.58
C ALA A 131 -19.69 -11.03 12.79
N TYR A 132 -19.76 -11.28 11.50
CA TYR A 132 -18.63 -11.15 10.56
C TYR A 132 -18.55 -9.70 10.08
N ASP A 133 -18.29 -8.78 11.00
CA ASP A 133 -18.29 -7.34 10.75
C ASP A 133 -17.42 -6.60 11.78
N LEU A 134 -16.28 -6.10 11.35
CA LEU A 134 -15.35 -5.36 12.20
C LEU A 134 -15.97 -4.10 12.81
N MET A 135 -17.03 -3.54 12.18
CA MET A 135 -17.80 -2.41 12.74
C MET A 135 -18.47 -2.77 14.07
N GLN A 136 -18.70 -4.07 14.35
CA GLN A 136 -19.26 -4.58 15.61
C GLN A 136 -18.19 -4.83 16.68
N SER A 137 -16.96 -4.39 16.45
CA SER A 137 -15.88 -4.53 17.45
C SER A 137 -16.10 -3.71 18.72
N ASN A 138 -16.99 -2.72 18.69
CA ASN A 138 -17.21 -1.74 19.75
C ASN A 138 -15.94 -0.99 20.19
N LEU A 139 -14.91 -0.96 19.36
CA LEU A 139 -13.69 -0.21 19.62
C LEU A 139 -13.95 1.29 19.40
N PRO A 140 -13.44 2.18 20.29
CA PRO A 140 -13.66 3.61 20.21
C PRO A 140 -12.80 4.28 19.12
N LEU A 141 -12.94 3.81 17.87
CA LEU A 141 -12.12 4.22 16.73
C LEU A 141 -12.89 5.20 15.82
N GLY A 142 -12.17 6.13 15.22
CA GLY A 142 -12.69 7.01 14.19
C GLY A 142 -12.67 6.37 12.80
N LYS A 143 -13.34 7.03 11.83
CA LYS A 143 -13.53 6.56 10.45
C LYS A 143 -12.24 6.28 9.67
N ALA A 144 -11.11 6.89 10.06
CA ALA A 144 -9.85 6.63 9.40
C ALA A 144 -9.23 5.27 9.77
N LEU A 145 -9.61 4.70 10.91
CA LEU A 145 -9.05 3.46 11.43
C LEU A 145 -10.00 2.27 11.34
N LEU A 146 -11.30 2.55 11.24
CA LEU A 146 -12.34 1.54 11.08
C LEU A 146 -13.42 2.09 10.16
N GLU A 147 -13.57 1.47 9.01
CA GLU A 147 -14.46 1.95 7.95
C GLU A 147 -15.26 0.82 7.32
N PRO A 148 -16.53 1.07 6.98
CA PRO A 148 -17.27 0.15 6.12
C PRO A 148 -16.67 0.20 4.71
N HIS A 149 -16.84 -0.86 3.95
CA HIS A 149 -16.65 -0.79 2.50
C HIS A 149 -17.73 0.09 1.89
N SER A 150 -17.46 0.50 0.65
CA SER A 150 -18.40 1.24 -0.18
C SER A 150 -19.85 0.84 0.08
N SER A 151 -20.72 1.82 0.02
CA SER A 151 -22.15 1.67 0.32
C SER A 151 -22.83 0.63 -0.55
N TYR A 152 -22.77 -0.64 -0.13
CA TYR A 152 -23.61 -1.67 -0.70
C TYR A 152 -25.03 -1.61 -0.10
N GLU A 153 -25.99 -1.74 -0.97
CA GLU A 153 -27.37 -2.02 -0.61
C GLU A 153 -27.70 -3.45 -1.06
N PRO A 154 -28.30 -4.28 -0.26
CA PRO A 154 -28.66 -4.03 1.16
C PRO A 154 -27.42 -3.99 2.07
N LYS A 155 -27.55 -3.29 3.20
CA LYS A 155 -26.44 -3.09 4.18
C LYS A 155 -25.88 -4.38 4.79
N GLU A 156 -26.60 -5.49 4.66
CA GLU A 156 -26.15 -6.83 5.07
C GLU A 156 -25.02 -7.35 4.18
N LYS A 157 -24.99 -6.92 2.92
CA LYS A 157 -23.85 -7.15 2.03
C LYS A 157 -22.76 -6.15 2.35
N GLY A 158 -21.54 -6.57 2.17
CA GLY A 158 -20.41 -5.72 2.32
C GLY A 158 -19.56 -6.10 3.52
N GLY A 159 -18.53 -5.36 3.69
CA GLY A 159 -17.54 -5.63 4.68
C GLY A 159 -17.01 -4.37 5.35
N SER A 160 -15.90 -4.54 5.98
CA SER A 160 -15.24 -3.49 6.72
C SER A 160 -13.73 -3.69 6.74
N THR A 161 -13.01 -2.58 6.95
CA THR A 161 -11.56 -2.59 7.09
C THR A 161 -11.18 -1.94 8.41
N LEU A 162 -10.30 -2.61 9.16
CA LEU A 162 -9.70 -2.14 10.40
C LEU A 162 -8.21 -1.88 10.17
N TYR A 163 -7.79 -0.64 10.35
CA TYR A 163 -6.39 -0.21 10.27
C TYR A 163 -5.75 0.03 11.65
N MET A 164 -6.50 -0.18 12.74
CA MET A 164 -5.89 -0.08 14.07
C MET A 164 -4.84 -1.16 14.25
N PRO A 165 -3.58 -0.81 14.57
CA PRO A 165 -2.55 -1.81 14.78
C PRO A 165 -2.74 -2.57 16.09
N MET A 166 -2.51 -3.87 16.05
CA MET A 166 -2.58 -4.75 17.22
C MET A 166 -1.25 -5.52 17.38
N PRO A 167 -0.27 -4.94 18.09
CA PRO A 167 1.00 -5.60 18.34
C PRO A 167 0.87 -6.81 19.29
N TYR A 168 1.73 -7.82 19.13
CA TYR A 168 1.82 -9.01 19.98
C TYR A 168 3.28 -9.43 20.18
N ALA A 169 3.61 -9.88 21.40
CA ALA A 169 4.99 -10.18 21.77
C ALA A 169 5.43 -11.56 21.33
N LYS A 170 4.55 -12.59 21.43
CA LYS A 170 4.91 -13.97 21.20
C LYS A 170 4.09 -14.66 20.11
N HIS A 171 2.78 -14.45 20.09
CA HIS A 171 1.87 -15.19 19.23
C HIS A 171 0.57 -14.40 18.98
N CYS A 172 -0.02 -14.56 17.81
CA CYS A 172 -1.35 -14.06 17.49
C CYS A 172 -2.13 -15.13 16.73
N LYS A 173 -3.39 -15.35 17.14
CA LYS A 173 -4.33 -16.20 16.44
C LYS A 173 -5.65 -15.47 16.26
N VAL A 174 -6.18 -15.47 15.03
CA VAL A 174 -7.50 -14.94 14.69
C VAL A 174 -8.36 -16.11 14.23
N THR A 175 -9.54 -16.24 14.83
CA THR A 175 -10.47 -17.32 14.53
C THR A 175 -11.86 -16.78 14.21
N PHE A 176 -12.66 -17.61 13.56
CA PHE A 176 -14.06 -17.35 13.27
C PHE A 176 -14.93 -18.57 13.65
N GLU A 177 -15.92 -18.35 14.47
CA GLU A 177 -16.98 -19.33 14.75
C GLU A 177 -18.16 -19.01 13.83
N ASP A 178 -18.35 -19.81 12.79
CA ASP A 178 -19.50 -19.66 11.89
C ASP A 178 -20.76 -20.20 12.55
N LYS A 179 -21.79 -19.36 12.62
CA LYS A 179 -23.12 -19.70 13.16
C LYS A 179 -24.19 -19.71 12.06
N ASP A 180 -23.77 -19.69 10.79
CA ASP A 180 -24.68 -19.68 9.65
C ASP A 180 -24.93 -21.11 9.13
N PRO A 181 -26.17 -21.62 9.22
CA PRO A 181 -26.50 -22.92 8.64
C PRO A 181 -26.43 -22.91 7.11
N ASP A 182 -26.52 -21.74 6.48
CA ASP A 182 -26.56 -21.58 5.01
C ASP A 182 -25.17 -21.51 4.38
N ASN A 183 -24.09 -21.65 5.19
CA ASN A 183 -22.69 -21.63 4.73
C ASN A 183 -22.38 -20.44 3.78
N GLN A 184 -22.70 -19.23 4.24
CA GLN A 184 -22.46 -18.03 3.47
C GLN A 184 -20.95 -17.80 3.19
N PRO A 185 -20.58 -17.21 2.05
CA PRO A 185 -19.18 -16.95 1.73
C PRO A 185 -18.56 -15.93 2.70
N ARG A 186 -17.34 -16.23 3.12
CA ARG A 186 -16.51 -15.40 4.02
C ARG A 186 -15.19 -15.12 3.31
N TYR A 187 -14.91 -13.86 3.04
CA TYR A 187 -13.64 -13.43 2.48
C TYR A 187 -12.91 -12.57 3.48
N TYR A 188 -11.60 -12.75 3.59
CA TYR A 188 -10.76 -11.96 4.50
C TYR A 188 -9.34 -11.81 4.00
N GLN A 189 -8.70 -10.70 4.41
CA GLN A 189 -7.29 -10.42 4.26
C GLN A 189 -6.79 -9.78 5.56
N ILE A 190 -5.81 -10.41 6.23
CA ILE A 190 -5.20 -9.95 7.47
C ILE A 190 -3.73 -9.71 7.19
N ASN A 191 -3.33 -8.44 7.08
CA ASN A 191 -1.93 -8.05 6.89
C ASN A 191 -1.26 -7.86 8.25
N TYR A 192 -0.08 -8.40 8.41
CA TYR A 192 0.67 -8.30 9.66
C TYR A 192 2.16 -8.15 9.44
N ARG A 193 2.80 -7.46 10.38
CA ARG A 193 4.25 -7.36 10.48
C ARG A 193 4.78 -8.50 11.32
N LYS A 194 5.82 -9.17 10.84
CA LYS A 194 6.65 -10.10 11.62
C LYS A 194 8.00 -9.44 11.83
N TYR A 195 8.28 -9.06 13.07
CA TYR A 195 9.55 -8.43 13.43
C TYR A 195 10.67 -9.46 13.57
N ASP A 196 11.93 -9.01 13.41
CA ASP A 196 13.09 -9.85 13.71
C ASP A 196 13.06 -10.32 15.18
N ALA A 197 13.55 -11.55 15.42
CA ALA A 197 13.64 -12.12 16.75
C ALA A 197 14.41 -11.19 17.70
N GLY A 198 13.94 -11.08 18.94
CA GLY A 198 14.49 -10.17 19.94
C GLY A 198 13.93 -8.75 19.91
N THR A 199 13.14 -8.37 18.89
CA THR A 199 12.42 -7.09 18.92
C THR A 199 11.47 -7.05 20.11
N ARG A 200 11.59 -6.01 20.95
CA ARG A 200 10.69 -5.85 22.10
C ARG A 200 9.35 -5.29 21.62
N VAL A 201 8.30 -6.05 21.85
CA VAL A 201 6.90 -5.66 21.54
C VAL A 201 6.08 -5.71 22.81
N VAL A 202 5.23 -4.71 23.02
CA VAL A 202 4.22 -4.70 24.07
C VAL A 202 2.89 -5.12 23.45
N THR A 203 2.36 -6.23 23.92
CA THR A 203 1.12 -6.83 23.40
C THR A 203 -0.07 -5.89 23.59
N PHE A 204 -0.91 -5.86 22.58
CA PHE A 204 -2.14 -5.08 22.56
C PHE A 204 -3.09 -5.51 23.69
N ASN A 205 -3.66 -4.52 24.38
CA ASN A 205 -4.75 -4.69 25.32
C ASN A 205 -5.85 -3.66 24.99
N PRO A 206 -7.10 -4.08 24.71
CA PRO A 206 -8.20 -3.17 24.38
C PRO A 206 -8.45 -2.08 25.45
N GLU A 207 -8.20 -2.35 26.73
CA GLU A 207 -8.38 -1.39 27.82
C GLU A 207 -7.54 -0.11 27.66
N GLN A 208 -6.39 -0.21 26.95
CA GLN A 208 -5.52 0.95 26.67
C GLN A 208 -6.24 2.02 25.83
N LEU A 209 -7.20 1.63 24.99
CA LEU A 209 -7.83 2.53 24.02
C LEU A 209 -8.47 3.75 24.68
N ASN A 210 -9.08 3.56 25.86
CA ASN A 210 -9.65 4.67 26.61
C ASN A 210 -8.57 5.66 27.09
N THR A 211 -7.43 5.14 27.53
CA THR A 211 -6.31 5.96 28.03
C THR A 211 -5.64 6.75 26.89
N ILE A 212 -5.57 6.19 25.69
CA ILE A 212 -4.92 6.82 24.52
C ILE A 212 -5.91 7.50 23.58
N LYS A 213 -7.17 7.69 23.99
CA LYS A 213 -8.20 8.32 23.14
C LYS A 213 -7.75 9.64 22.50
N PRO A 214 -7.05 10.57 23.18
CA PRO A 214 -6.55 11.78 22.53
C PRO A 214 -5.58 11.52 21.37
N LEU A 215 -4.77 10.46 21.45
CA LEU A 215 -3.89 10.05 20.35
C LEU A 215 -4.70 9.47 19.19
N LEU A 216 -5.70 8.61 19.47
CA LEU A 216 -6.59 8.05 18.46
C LEU A 216 -7.36 9.16 17.71
N ASP A 217 -7.92 10.12 18.44
CA ASP A 217 -8.63 11.27 17.86
C ASP A 217 -7.69 12.11 16.99
N SER A 218 -6.44 12.32 17.45
CA SER A 218 -5.42 13.04 16.68
C SER A 218 -5.06 12.31 15.39
N VAL A 219 -4.81 11.00 15.46
CA VAL A 219 -4.50 10.15 14.28
C VAL A 219 -5.64 10.18 13.29
N ASN A 220 -6.86 9.96 13.75
CA ASN A 220 -8.07 10.00 12.91
C ASN A 220 -8.21 11.36 12.21
N ASN A 221 -8.06 12.47 12.93
CA ASN A 221 -8.16 13.80 12.36
C ASN A 221 -7.06 14.09 11.33
N VAL A 222 -5.81 13.67 11.60
CA VAL A 222 -4.69 13.88 10.69
C VAL A 222 -4.87 13.09 9.39
N LEU A 223 -5.35 11.86 9.46
CA LEU A 223 -5.59 11.01 8.29
C LEU A 223 -6.75 11.51 7.43
N LEU A 224 -7.83 12.00 8.05
CA LEU A 224 -8.99 12.54 7.34
C LEU A 224 -8.76 13.96 6.80
N ASN A 225 -7.83 14.72 7.37
CA ASN A 225 -7.51 16.08 6.98
C ASN A 225 -6.01 16.23 6.66
N PRO A 226 -5.52 15.57 5.59
CA PRO A 226 -4.10 15.49 5.29
C PRO A 226 -3.48 16.80 4.77
N ASN A 227 -4.29 17.79 4.41
CA ASN A 227 -3.86 19.03 3.75
C ASN A 227 -3.28 20.07 4.73
N LYS A 228 -2.43 19.65 5.66
CA LYS A 228 -1.73 20.57 6.54
C LYS A 228 -0.62 21.30 5.81
N VAL A 229 -0.44 22.58 6.16
CA VAL A 229 0.69 23.37 5.66
C VAL A 229 2.00 22.69 6.07
N VAL A 230 2.78 22.28 5.08
CA VAL A 230 4.09 21.68 5.30
C VAL A 230 5.14 22.78 5.26
N PRO A 231 5.99 22.95 6.29
CA PRO A 231 7.07 23.92 6.27
C PRO A 231 8.15 23.53 5.26
N GLY A 232 8.80 24.53 4.66
CA GLY A 232 9.89 24.33 3.70
C GLY A 232 10.07 25.51 2.77
N THR A 233 11.21 25.53 2.06
CA THR A 233 11.46 26.49 0.97
C THR A 233 10.55 26.19 -0.20
N GLU A 234 9.85 27.20 -0.68
CA GLU A 234 9.00 27.10 -1.86
C GLU A 234 9.81 27.24 -3.14
N ILE A 235 9.62 26.29 -4.05
CA ILE A 235 10.15 26.29 -5.41
C ILE A 235 8.96 26.28 -6.36
N LYS A 236 8.88 27.25 -7.24
CA LYS A 236 7.74 27.46 -8.14
C LYS A 236 8.17 27.38 -9.60
N MET A 237 7.29 26.88 -10.44
CA MET A 237 7.39 26.94 -11.89
C MET A 237 5.98 27.21 -12.44
N ASP A 238 5.85 28.29 -13.18
CA ASP A 238 4.59 28.72 -13.78
C ASP A 238 4.88 29.16 -15.22
N GLN A 239 4.54 28.31 -16.17
CA GLN A 239 4.82 28.51 -17.59
C GLN A 239 4.00 27.62 -18.52
N SER A 240 3.99 27.98 -19.82
CA SER A 240 3.50 27.11 -20.88
C SER A 240 4.59 26.18 -21.38
N ILE A 241 4.21 24.93 -21.70
CA ILE A 241 5.07 23.92 -22.32
C ILE A 241 4.47 23.58 -23.68
N ALA A 242 5.22 23.91 -24.75
CA ALA A 242 4.81 23.56 -26.09
C ALA A 242 4.73 22.03 -26.29
N ALA A 243 4.01 21.61 -27.34
CA ALA A 243 3.94 20.19 -27.71
C ALA A 243 5.35 19.57 -27.83
N GLN A 244 5.54 18.38 -27.30
CA GLN A 244 6.79 17.61 -27.31
C GLN A 244 7.98 18.30 -26.60
N GLN A 245 7.73 19.29 -25.73
CA GLN A 245 8.76 20.00 -24.96
C GLN A 245 8.71 19.68 -23.47
N GLU A 246 9.80 19.95 -22.77
CA GLU A 246 9.97 19.72 -21.34
C GLU A 246 10.30 21.01 -20.59
N ALA A 247 9.62 21.23 -19.48
CA ALA A 247 9.96 22.28 -18.51
C ALA A 247 10.62 21.66 -17.28
N THR A 248 11.64 22.32 -16.72
CA THR A 248 12.43 21.79 -15.60
C THR A 248 12.68 22.85 -14.54
N VAL A 249 12.56 22.47 -13.27
CA VAL A 249 13.00 23.26 -12.13
C VAL A 249 14.04 22.49 -11.30
N MET A 250 15.10 23.18 -10.91
CA MET A 250 16.17 22.64 -10.05
C MET A 250 15.83 22.86 -8.59
N LEU A 251 16.06 21.86 -7.75
CA LEU A 251 15.90 21.95 -6.31
C LEU A 251 17.22 22.33 -5.61
N PRO A 252 17.19 22.80 -4.34
CA PRO A 252 18.38 23.17 -3.58
C PRO A 252 19.41 22.04 -3.53
N LYS A 253 20.70 22.38 -3.67
CA LYS A 253 21.81 21.43 -3.53
C LYS A 253 22.04 21.01 -2.08
N GLY A 254 22.43 19.76 -1.86
CA GLY A 254 22.69 19.15 -0.54
C GLY A 254 21.58 18.21 -0.11
N ALA A 255 21.63 17.77 1.15
CA ALA A 255 20.68 16.81 1.71
C ALA A 255 19.35 17.49 2.08
N PHE A 256 18.34 17.23 1.26
CA PHE A 256 16.97 17.75 1.41
C PHE A 256 15.93 16.65 1.09
N ALA A 257 14.67 16.97 1.33
CA ALA A 257 13.55 16.18 0.83
C ALA A 257 12.46 17.11 0.31
N VAL A 258 11.84 16.74 -0.81
CA VAL A 258 10.53 17.28 -1.19
C VAL A 258 9.54 16.80 -0.13
N ARG A 259 8.77 17.73 0.45
CA ARG A 259 7.77 17.45 1.48
C ARG A 259 6.34 17.60 0.98
N TYR A 260 6.20 18.35 -0.09
CA TYR A 260 4.94 18.64 -0.72
C TYR A 260 5.19 18.99 -2.18
N LEU A 261 4.35 18.49 -3.06
CA LEU A 261 4.34 18.80 -4.47
C LEU A 261 2.89 19.05 -4.90
N SER A 262 2.61 20.23 -5.44
CA SER A 262 1.34 20.57 -6.05
C SER A 262 1.57 20.89 -7.51
N ILE A 263 0.72 20.33 -8.38
CA ILE A 263 0.75 20.60 -9.83
C ILE A 263 -0.68 20.84 -10.28
N LYS A 264 -0.85 21.91 -11.04
CA LYS A 264 -2.09 22.22 -11.75
C LYS A 264 -1.81 22.39 -13.22
N ILE A 265 -2.69 21.83 -14.05
CA ILE A 265 -2.66 21.98 -15.50
C ILE A 265 -3.85 22.85 -15.90
N ASP A 266 -3.59 23.79 -16.82
CA ASP A 266 -4.63 24.55 -17.50
C ASP A 266 -4.57 24.25 -19.00
N THR A 267 -5.64 23.71 -19.54
CA THR A 267 -5.80 23.40 -20.98
C THR A 267 -6.74 24.40 -21.60
N LYS A 268 -6.47 24.76 -22.85
CA LYS A 268 -7.35 25.66 -23.62
C LYS A 268 -8.74 25.08 -23.83
N ASN A 269 -8.84 23.76 -23.91
CA ASN A 269 -10.09 23.03 -24.10
C ASN A 269 -10.28 22.01 -22.97
N LYS A 270 -11.40 22.08 -22.28
CA LYS A 270 -11.72 21.14 -21.17
C LYS A 270 -11.96 19.72 -21.67
N GLU A 271 -12.38 19.52 -22.90
CA GLU A 271 -12.56 18.20 -23.49
C GLU A 271 -11.22 17.46 -23.63
N ASP A 272 -10.11 18.20 -23.80
CA ASP A 272 -8.77 17.63 -23.91
C ASP A 272 -8.11 17.39 -22.53
N TYR A 273 -8.77 17.76 -21.43
CA TYR A 273 -8.16 17.73 -20.10
C TYR A 273 -7.68 16.34 -19.69
N GLU A 274 -8.53 15.32 -19.85
CA GLU A 274 -8.18 13.94 -19.51
C GLU A 274 -7.00 13.42 -20.33
N LYS A 275 -6.99 13.69 -21.63
CA LYS A 275 -5.89 13.35 -22.54
C LYS A 275 -4.61 14.10 -22.15
N THR A 276 -4.73 15.38 -21.83
CA THR A 276 -3.59 16.22 -21.42
C THR A 276 -2.96 15.74 -20.11
N LEU A 277 -3.75 15.34 -19.14
CA LEU A 277 -3.24 14.77 -17.88
C LEU A 277 -2.44 13.49 -18.11
N ARG A 278 -2.83 12.65 -19.08
CA ARG A 278 -2.12 11.43 -19.43
C ARG A 278 -0.90 11.67 -20.32
N SER A 279 -0.93 12.70 -21.15
CA SER A 279 0.20 13.10 -22.00
C SER A 279 1.21 14.02 -21.30
N THR A 280 0.91 14.55 -20.12
CA THR A 280 1.85 15.31 -19.31
C THR A 280 2.56 14.38 -18.32
N ILE A 281 3.86 14.17 -18.55
CA ILE A 281 4.67 13.21 -17.80
C ILE A 281 5.47 13.93 -16.72
N LEU A 282 5.28 13.52 -15.47
CA LEU A 282 6.13 13.92 -14.36
C LEU A 282 7.42 13.09 -14.38
N LYS A 283 8.55 13.80 -14.40
CA LYS A 283 9.88 13.20 -14.32
C LYS A 283 10.62 13.81 -13.13
N ILE A 284 11.15 12.98 -12.24
CA ILE A 284 12.00 13.48 -11.16
C ILE A 284 13.32 12.71 -11.18
N LYS A 285 14.42 13.46 -11.06
CA LYS A 285 15.76 12.90 -10.88
C LYS A 285 16.28 13.28 -9.51
N PHE A 286 16.73 12.28 -8.75
CA PHE A 286 17.44 12.44 -7.48
C PHE A 286 18.88 11.92 -7.65
N ASP A 287 19.86 12.76 -7.32
CA ASP A 287 21.30 12.44 -7.41
C ASP A 287 21.72 11.80 -8.75
N GLY A 288 21.13 12.33 -9.84
CA GLY A 288 21.39 11.87 -11.22
C GLY A 288 20.53 10.70 -11.69
N MET A 289 19.86 9.96 -10.78
CA MET A 289 18.98 8.83 -11.11
C MET A 289 17.58 9.34 -11.44
N GLN A 290 16.98 8.89 -12.56
CA GLN A 290 15.57 9.11 -12.83
C GLN A 290 14.76 8.05 -12.08
N THR A 291 14.05 8.48 -11.03
CA THR A 291 13.29 7.58 -10.14
C THR A 291 11.78 7.76 -10.28
N VAL A 292 11.34 8.83 -10.93
CA VAL A 292 9.93 9.07 -11.27
C VAL A 292 9.81 9.30 -12.76
N TYR A 293 8.94 8.53 -13.40
CA TYR A 293 8.49 8.70 -14.77
C TYR A 293 7.05 8.20 -14.86
N CYS A 294 6.09 9.13 -14.83
CA CYS A 294 4.70 8.77 -14.66
C CYS A 294 3.78 9.87 -15.22
N PRO A 295 2.69 9.54 -15.93
CA PRO A 295 1.63 10.49 -16.24
C PRO A 295 1.10 11.16 -14.98
N LEU A 296 0.76 12.44 -15.05
CA LEU A 296 0.33 13.20 -13.88
C LEU A 296 -0.92 12.61 -13.22
N ALA A 297 -1.89 12.18 -14.00
CA ALA A 297 -3.12 11.58 -13.49
C ALA A 297 -2.82 10.29 -12.71
N ASP A 298 -1.99 9.42 -13.29
CA ASP A 298 -1.60 8.16 -12.65
C ASP A 298 -0.73 8.41 -11.39
N PHE A 299 0.21 9.38 -11.45
CA PHE A 299 0.99 9.76 -10.27
C PHE A 299 0.13 10.29 -9.13
N SER A 300 -0.89 11.06 -9.44
CA SER A 300 -1.81 11.63 -8.44
C SER A 300 -2.74 10.61 -7.80
N GLY A 301 -2.84 9.41 -8.37
CA GLY A 301 -3.76 8.35 -7.93
C GLY A 301 -5.15 8.45 -8.52
N SER A 302 -5.43 9.46 -9.35
CA SER A 302 -6.73 9.60 -10.02
C SER A 302 -6.83 8.80 -11.32
N GLY A 303 -5.70 8.29 -11.82
CA GLY A 303 -5.63 7.43 -13.00
C GLY A 303 -6.16 8.11 -14.26
N ALA A 304 -6.76 7.33 -15.14
CA ALA A 304 -7.35 7.91 -16.34
C ALA A 304 -8.46 8.91 -15.97
N GLY A 305 -8.29 10.16 -16.40
CA GLY A 305 -9.31 11.21 -16.28
C GLY A 305 -9.22 12.14 -15.07
N GLY A 306 -8.20 12.03 -14.24
CA GLY A 306 -7.90 13.05 -13.21
C GLY A 306 -9.05 13.33 -12.24
N LYS A 307 -9.83 12.33 -11.86
CA LYS A 307 -10.99 12.52 -10.97
C LYS A 307 -10.56 12.90 -9.55
N ALA A 308 -11.40 13.65 -8.85
CA ALA A 308 -11.14 14.08 -7.49
C ALA A 308 -10.96 12.88 -6.55
N LEU A 309 -9.93 12.95 -5.71
CA LEU A 309 -9.67 11.97 -4.66
C LEU A 309 -9.02 12.62 -3.44
N GLN A 310 -9.19 12.02 -2.28
CA GLN A 310 -8.47 12.38 -1.07
C GLN A 310 -7.94 11.14 -0.37
N SER A 311 -6.62 11.06 -0.24
CA SER A 311 -5.93 10.02 0.51
C SER A 311 -4.86 10.62 1.43
N TRP A 312 -4.25 9.81 2.27
CA TRP A 312 -3.18 10.26 3.18
C TRP A 312 -2.02 10.95 2.43
N TYR A 313 -1.55 10.35 1.34
CA TYR A 313 -0.39 10.89 0.61
C TYR A 313 -0.75 11.75 -0.59
N ARG A 314 -1.98 11.70 -1.10
CA ARG A 314 -2.36 12.38 -2.35
C ARG A 314 -3.75 12.98 -2.24
N THR A 315 -3.95 14.08 -2.92
CA THR A 315 -5.27 14.72 -3.10
C THR A 315 -5.36 15.28 -4.50
N VAL A 316 -6.47 15.06 -5.16
CA VAL A 316 -6.87 15.77 -6.37
C VAL A 316 -8.16 16.52 -6.04
N THR A 317 -8.13 17.83 -6.13
CA THR A 317 -9.28 18.67 -5.82
C THR A 317 -10.27 18.72 -6.98
N ALA A 318 -11.49 19.16 -6.71
CA ALA A 318 -12.46 19.46 -7.75
C ALA A 318 -12.01 20.64 -8.69
N GLY A 319 -11.02 21.42 -8.27
CA GLY A 319 -10.38 22.47 -9.06
C GLY A 319 -9.11 22.01 -9.79
N ASP A 320 -8.94 20.70 -9.98
CA ASP A 320 -7.88 20.08 -10.77
C ASP A 320 -6.46 20.29 -10.23
N GLU A 321 -6.31 20.63 -8.95
CA GLU A 321 -5.01 20.70 -8.29
C GLU A 321 -4.63 19.31 -7.76
N MET A 322 -3.51 18.78 -8.22
CA MET A 322 -2.94 17.49 -7.82
C MET A 322 -1.86 17.73 -6.76
N MET A 323 -2.12 17.27 -5.55
CA MET A 323 -1.22 17.42 -4.41
C MET A 323 -0.63 16.07 -4.01
N SER A 324 0.67 16.06 -3.74
CA SER A 324 1.40 14.91 -3.23
C SER A 324 2.14 15.28 -1.94
N ARG A 325 2.05 14.43 -0.93
CA ARG A 325 2.71 14.54 0.37
C ARG A 325 3.74 13.42 0.60
N TRP A 326 4.12 12.72 -0.47
CA TRP A 326 5.26 11.80 -0.43
C TRP A 326 6.52 12.55 0.00
N VAL A 327 7.23 12.04 0.99
CA VAL A 327 8.54 12.60 1.37
C VAL A 327 9.57 12.01 0.42
N MET A 328 10.22 12.84 -0.39
CA MET A 328 11.15 12.39 -1.42
C MET A 328 12.58 12.90 -1.12
N PRO A 329 13.39 12.11 -0.36
CA PRO A 329 14.74 12.53 0.01
C PRO A 329 15.73 12.47 -1.14
N TYR A 330 16.73 13.36 -1.10
CA TYR A 330 17.92 13.30 -1.94
C TYR A 330 19.14 13.82 -1.16
N GLN A 331 20.35 13.41 -1.59
CA GLN A 331 21.57 13.70 -0.84
C GLN A 331 22.32 14.92 -1.40
N ASN A 332 22.36 15.09 -2.71
CA ASN A 332 23.19 16.11 -3.35
C ASN A 332 22.40 17.06 -4.26
N SER A 333 21.52 16.51 -5.09
CA SER A 333 20.80 17.31 -6.10
C SER A 333 19.49 16.63 -6.51
N ALA A 334 18.51 17.46 -6.88
CA ALA A 334 17.29 16.96 -7.49
C ALA A 334 16.76 17.94 -8.52
N LYS A 335 16.00 17.43 -9.49
CA LYS A 335 15.24 18.21 -10.45
C LYS A 335 13.87 17.62 -10.70
N ILE A 336 12.88 18.46 -10.87
CA ILE A 336 11.53 18.11 -11.27
C ILE A 336 11.31 18.63 -12.68
N SER A 337 10.83 17.77 -13.58
CA SER A 337 10.51 18.12 -14.95
C SER A 337 9.09 17.68 -15.29
N LEU A 338 8.43 18.45 -16.14
CA LEU A 338 7.17 18.09 -16.79
C LEU A 338 7.40 18.05 -18.30
N LEU A 339 7.20 16.87 -18.90
CA LEU A 339 7.26 16.65 -20.34
C LEU A 339 5.84 16.68 -20.89
N ASN A 340 5.56 17.61 -21.77
CA ASN A 340 4.34 17.57 -22.57
C ASN A 340 4.57 16.67 -23.79
N SER A 341 4.09 15.43 -23.75
CA SER A 341 4.16 14.51 -24.88
C SER A 341 2.91 14.54 -25.76
N GLY A 342 2.00 15.47 -25.51
CA GLY A 342 0.81 15.73 -26.32
C GLY A 342 1.09 16.66 -27.52
N ASP A 343 0.02 16.95 -28.26
CA ASP A 343 0.07 17.69 -29.53
C ASP A 343 -0.25 19.18 -29.38
N THR A 344 -0.68 19.61 -28.20
CA THR A 344 -1.07 20.99 -27.89
C THR A 344 -0.26 21.56 -26.74
N GLU A 345 -0.13 22.88 -26.68
CA GLU A 345 0.51 23.58 -25.58
C GLU A 345 -0.27 23.38 -24.28
N VAL A 346 0.46 23.17 -23.19
CA VAL A 346 -0.09 22.99 -21.84
C VAL A 346 0.47 24.06 -20.91
N LYS A 347 -0.38 24.81 -20.22
CA LYS A 347 0.05 25.71 -19.15
C LYS A 347 0.07 24.94 -17.83
N ILE A 348 1.17 25.07 -17.11
CA ILE A 348 1.38 24.41 -15.82
C ILE A 348 1.69 25.42 -14.72
N SER A 349 1.21 25.10 -13.51
CA SER A 349 1.64 25.72 -12.27
C SER A 349 2.12 24.62 -11.32
N LEU A 350 3.38 24.70 -10.88
CA LEU A 350 4.00 23.75 -9.96
C LEU A 350 4.49 24.47 -8.72
N LEU A 351 4.20 23.93 -7.56
CA LEU A 351 4.74 24.31 -6.26
C LEU A 351 5.35 23.09 -5.57
N ALA A 352 6.66 23.11 -5.31
CA ALA A 352 7.33 22.14 -4.44
C ALA A 352 7.77 22.81 -3.13
N LYS A 353 7.53 22.17 -1.99
CA LYS A 353 8.09 22.57 -0.69
C LYS A 353 9.20 21.60 -0.29
N VAL A 354 10.39 22.16 -0.05
CA VAL A 354 11.62 21.42 0.17
C VAL A 354 12.21 21.80 1.53
N ALA A 355 12.53 20.78 2.34
CA ALA A 355 13.12 21.00 3.67
C ALA A 355 14.38 20.13 3.86
N LYS A 356 15.26 20.55 4.79
CA LYS A 356 16.44 19.77 5.15
C LYS A 356 16.08 18.33 5.51
N TRP A 357 16.91 17.39 5.07
CA TRP A 357 16.84 16.00 5.40
C TRP A 357 18.14 15.54 6.05
N LYS A 358 18.03 14.90 7.21
CA LYS A 358 19.20 14.25 7.81
C LYS A 358 19.42 12.93 7.07
N TRP A 359 20.30 12.94 6.08
CA TRP A 359 20.65 11.73 5.35
C TRP A 359 21.45 10.79 6.25
N ASP A 360 21.09 9.51 6.29
CA ASP A 360 21.74 8.44 7.02
C ASP A 360 21.70 7.13 6.20
N ASN A 361 22.22 6.04 6.78
CA ASN A 361 22.27 4.72 6.14
C ASN A 361 20.91 4.05 5.95
N ARG A 362 19.83 4.62 6.50
CA ARG A 362 18.44 4.17 6.33
C ARG A 362 17.69 4.99 5.28
N SER A 363 18.22 6.11 4.86
CA SER A 363 17.56 7.00 3.89
C SER A 363 17.46 6.36 2.52
N MET A 364 16.29 6.48 1.89
CA MET A 364 15.99 5.89 0.58
C MET A 364 15.45 6.95 -0.38
N TYR A 365 15.57 6.66 -1.67
CA TYR A 365 15.01 7.48 -2.75
C TYR A 365 13.58 7.03 -3.06
N PHE A 366 12.71 8.00 -3.32
CA PHE A 366 11.35 7.74 -3.77
C PHE A 366 11.33 7.38 -5.26
N HIS A 367 10.50 6.41 -5.62
CA HIS A 367 10.25 5.96 -6.99
C HIS A 367 8.76 5.96 -7.30
N ALA A 368 8.43 6.29 -8.55
CA ALA A 368 7.12 6.06 -9.13
C ALA A 368 7.33 5.57 -10.57
N ASP A 369 7.06 4.28 -10.78
CA ASP A 369 7.23 3.62 -12.07
C ASP A 369 5.85 3.37 -12.69
N TRP A 370 5.70 3.74 -13.94
CA TRP A 370 4.47 3.57 -14.69
C TRP A 370 4.67 2.61 -15.86
N LYS A 371 3.70 1.74 -16.07
CA LYS A 371 3.60 0.91 -17.26
C LYS A 371 2.15 0.88 -17.75
N ASN A 372 1.97 0.63 -19.03
CA ASN A 372 0.68 0.33 -19.62
C ASN A 372 0.82 -0.78 -20.67
N GLU A 373 -0.29 -1.45 -20.91
CA GLU A 373 -0.40 -2.51 -21.91
C GLU A 373 -1.84 -2.56 -22.43
N LEU A 374 -1.98 -2.62 -23.76
CA LEU A 374 -3.28 -2.71 -24.41
C LEU A 374 -3.69 -4.16 -24.61
N ASN A 375 -5.02 -4.38 -24.61
CA ASN A 375 -5.62 -5.66 -24.91
C ASN A 375 -5.07 -6.81 -24.06
N VAL A 376 -4.80 -6.54 -22.78
CA VAL A 376 -4.42 -7.57 -21.80
C VAL A 376 -5.55 -8.59 -21.73
N PRO A 377 -5.28 -9.89 -21.92
CA PRO A 377 -6.34 -10.90 -21.95
C PRO A 377 -6.94 -11.09 -20.56
N ILE A 378 -8.26 -11.06 -20.48
CA ILE A 378 -9.07 -11.45 -19.32
C ILE A 378 -9.61 -12.85 -19.58
N LYS A 379 -9.50 -13.76 -18.63
CA LYS A 379 -9.97 -15.13 -18.77
C LYS A 379 -11.01 -15.47 -17.71
N GLN A 380 -11.94 -16.37 -18.04
CA GLN A 380 -13.00 -16.73 -17.10
C GLN A 380 -12.57 -17.84 -16.15
N THR A 381 -11.76 -18.78 -16.62
CA THR A 381 -11.34 -19.96 -15.84
C THR A 381 -9.86 -20.27 -16.04
N GLU A 382 -9.29 -21.07 -15.14
CA GLU A 382 -7.92 -21.57 -15.31
C GLU A 382 -7.72 -22.32 -16.63
N ALA A 383 -8.72 -23.04 -17.11
CA ALA A 383 -8.65 -23.79 -18.36
C ALA A 383 -8.51 -22.89 -19.60
N ASP A 384 -8.92 -21.64 -19.53
CA ASP A 384 -8.80 -20.65 -20.60
C ASP A 384 -7.39 -20.05 -20.70
N GLY A 385 -6.49 -20.40 -19.79
CA GLY A 385 -5.09 -19.94 -19.75
C GLY A 385 -4.93 -18.49 -19.33
N PRO A 386 -5.35 -18.11 -18.11
CA PRO A 386 -5.13 -16.76 -17.59
C PRO A 386 -3.64 -16.49 -17.40
N ILE A 387 -3.32 -15.21 -17.30
CA ILE A 387 -1.95 -14.74 -17.07
C ILE A 387 -1.84 -14.01 -15.73
N GLU A 388 -0.64 -13.97 -15.17
CA GLU A 388 -0.27 -12.98 -14.16
C GLU A 388 0.28 -11.73 -14.85
N TRP A 389 -0.40 -10.61 -14.70
CA TRP A 389 0.07 -9.34 -15.20
C TRP A 389 0.92 -8.63 -14.14
N ASP A 390 2.21 -8.44 -14.41
CA ASP A 390 3.12 -7.80 -13.44
C ASP A 390 2.91 -6.29 -13.41
N PHE A 391 2.62 -5.76 -12.25
CA PHE A 391 2.64 -4.31 -11.98
C PHE A 391 4.07 -3.80 -11.93
N ASN A 392 4.93 -4.50 -11.19
CA ASN A 392 6.36 -4.21 -11.13
C ASN A 392 7.18 -5.44 -10.72
N LYS A 393 8.46 -5.40 -11.13
CA LYS A 393 9.54 -6.26 -10.66
C LYS A 393 10.71 -5.37 -10.27
N ILE A 394 11.16 -5.46 -9.03
CA ILE A 394 12.21 -4.61 -8.47
C ILE A 394 13.36 -5.51 -8.00
N THR A 395 14.59 -5.12 -8.30
CA THR A 395 15.79 -5.71 -7.73
C THR A 395 16.47 -4.75 -6.78
N GLY A 396 17.16 -5.27 -5.77
CA GLY A 396 17.80 -4.48 -4.72
C GLY A 396 16.91 -4.35 -3.48
N ARG A 397 17.27 -3.45 -2.59
CA ARG A 397 16.61 -3.26 -1.29
C ARG A 397 15.71 -2.03 -1.29
N GLY A 398 14.48 -2.18 -0.79
CA GLY A 398 13.52 -1.10 -0.75
C GLY A 398 12.25 -1.44 0.02
N ILE A 399 11.24 -0.56 -0.09
CA ILE A 399 9.91 -0.71 0.51
C ILE A 399 8.86 -0.35 -0.53
N PHE A 400 7.96 -1.27 -0.86
CA PHE A 400 6.78 -0.99 -1.67
C PHE A 400 5.70 -0.35 -0.79
N ILE A 401 5.09 0.74 -1.28
CA ILE A 401 4.16 1.56 -0.50
C ILE A 401 2.84 1.83 -1.21
N GLY A 402 2.55 1.14 -2.30
CA GLY A 402 1.26 1.21 -2.97
C GLY A 402 1.31 1.42 -4.46
N ASP A 403 0.13 1.56 -5.02
CA ASP A 403 -0.07 1.61 -6.47
C ASP A 403 -1.29 2.44 -6.87
N THR A 404 -1.39 2.68 -8.16
CA THR A 404 -2.61 3.11 -8.87
C THR A 404 -2.80 2.17 -10.04
N PHE A 405 -3.99 1.63 -10.20
CA PHE A 405 -4.38 0.75 -11.28
C PHE A 405 -5.53 1.38 -12.07
N SER A 406 -5.31 1.64 -13.34
CA SER A 406 -6.30 2.17 -14.27
C SER A 406 -6.60 1.15 -15.36
N VAL A 407 -7.85 0.87 -15.58
CA VAL A 407 -8.34 -0.11 -16.54
C VAL A 407 -9.32 0.55 -17.48
N TYR A 408 -9.20 0.29 -18.80
CA TYR A 408 -10.29 0.43 -19.73
C TYR A 408 -10.79 -0.97 -20.07
N ASN A 409 -11.93 -1.35 -19.52
CA ASN A 409 -12.54 -2.66 -19.71
C ASN A 409 -13.35 -2.68 -21.02
N HIS A 410 -13.04 -3.61 -21.92
CA HIS A 410 -13.69 -3.74 -23.22
C HIS A 410 -14.96 -4.62 -23.20
N ILE A 411 -15.29 -5.21 -22.05
CA ILE A 411 -16.46 -6.10 -21.90
C ILE A 411 -17.45 -5.57 -20.86
N HIS A 412 -18.73 -5.85 -21.06
CA HIS A 412 -19.82 -5.48 -20.16
C HIS A 412 -19.98 -6.50 -19.02
N LYS A 413 -18.86 -6.91 -18.44
CA LYS A 413 -18.78 -7.83 -17.29
C LYS A 413 -17.58 -7.45 -16.41
N TRP A 414 -17.63 -7.88 -15.16
CA TRP A 414 -16.55 -7.69 -14.23
C TRP A 414 -15.27 -8.40 -14.69
N TYR A 415 -14.14 -7.70 -14.60
CA TYR A 415 -12.83 -8.12 -15.11
C TYR A 415 -11.84 -8.49 -14.02
N GLY A 416 -12.20 -8.34 -12.74
CA GLY A 416 -11.25 -8.30 -11.62
C GLY A 416 -11.47 -9.37 -10.56
N GLU A 417 -11.87 -10.61 -10.94
CA GLU A 417 -11.92 -11.74 -10.01
C GLU A 417 -10.53 -12.21 -9.57
N GLY A 418 -9.50 -11.86 -10.34
CA GLY A 418 -8.15 -12.36 -10.11
C GLY A 418 -7.45 -11.73 -8.91
N ASP A 419 -6.60 -12.53 -8.30
CA ASP A 419 -5.90 -12.24 -7.06
C ASP A 419 -4.63 -11.43 -7.25
N GLN A 420 -4.38 -10.48 -6.34
CA GLN A 420 -3.06 -9.88 -6.24
C GLN A 420 -2.09 -10.84 -5.55
N LYS A 421 -0.82 -10.83 -6.01
CA LYS A 421 0.27 -11.60 -5.42
C LYS A 421 1.50 -10.72 -5.23
N LEU A 422 2.02 -10.65 -4.00
CA LEU A 422 3.24 -9.93 -3.68
C LEU A 422 4.33 -10.92 -3.27
N TRP A 423 5.43 -10.89 -4.04
CA TRP A 423 6.56 -11.78 -3.87
C TRP A 423 7.74 -11.01 -3.28
N ILE A 424 8.33 -11.52 -2.22
CA ILE A 424 9.42 -10.87 -1.49
C ILE A 424 10.66 -11.76 -1.52
N ASP A 425 11.80 -11.18 -1.91
CA ASP A 425 13.13 -11.78 -1.80
C ASP A 425 13.28 -13.15 -2.46
N GLY A 426 12.54 -13.38 -3.56
CA GLY A 426 12.60 -14.62 -4.33
C GLY A 426 11.92 -15.82 -3.65
N ALA A 427 11.01 -15.59 -2.73
CA ALA A 427 10.23 -16.64 -2.10
C ALA A 427 9.48 -17.49 -3.15
N ALA A 428 9.35 -18.79 -2.89
CA ALA A 428 8.68 -19.73 -3.80
C ALA A 428 7.15 -19.56 -3.83
N PHE A 429 6.58 -18.94 -2.79
CA PHE A 429 5.16 -18.61 -2.65
C PHE A 429 5.03 -17.13 -2.27
N PRO A 430 4.00 -16.41 -2.72
CA PRO A 430 3.83 -15.00 -2.39
C PRO A 430 3.62 -14.78 -0.89
N ALA A 431 4.16 -13.69 -0.37
CA ALA A 431 3.94 -13.24 1.01
C ALA A 431 2.52 -12.69 1.21
N GLU A 432 1.93 -12.15 0.15
CA GLU A 432 0.51 -11.83 0.07
C GLU A 432 -0.12 -12.56 -1.11
N TYR A 433 -1.24 -13.19 -0.88
CA TYR A 433 -2.10 -13.80 -1.88
C TYR A 433 -3.54 -13.32 -1.63
N GLY A 434 -4.17 -12.69 -2.62
CA GLY A 434 -5.46 -12.01 -2.51
C GLY A 434 -6.68 -12.89 -2.60
N THR A 435 -7.80 -12.24 -2.91
CA THR A 435 -9.13 -12.83 -3.04
C THR A 435 -9.98 -12.07 -4.06
N GLY A 436 -9.34 -11.34 -4.95
CA GLY A 436 -9.96 -10.48 -5.96
C GLY A 436 -9.32 -9.10 -6.04
N THR A 437 -9.41 -8.50 -7.21
CA THR A 437 -8.86 -7.16 -7.47
C THR A 437 -9.51 -6.09 -6.60
N GLU A 438 -10.84 -6.08 -6.48
CA GLU A 438 -11.58 -5.12 -5.66
C GLU A 438 -11.23 -5.22 -4.18
N ASP A 439 -11.01 -6.44 -3.70
CA ASP A 439 -10.71 -6.75 -2.31
C ASP A 439 -9.35 -6.18 -1.88
N TYR A 440 -8.37 -6.23 -2.79
CA TYR A 440 -7.08 -5.59 -2.58
C TYR A 440 -7.22 -4.08 -2.32
N TYR A 441 -8.16 -3.42 -3.01
CA TYR A 441 -8.42 -1.98 -2.87
C TYR A 441 -9.44 -1.63 -1.79
N ASN A 442 -9.72 -2.53 -0.83
CA ASN A 442 -10.67 -2.35 0.28
C ASN A 442 -12.12 -2.11 -0.16
N THR A 443 -12.50 -2.55 -1.33
CA THR A 443 -13.90 -2.64 -1.71
C THR A 443 -14.36 -4.10 -1.70
N SER A 444 -15.51 -4.44 -2.20
CA SER A 444 -16.00 -5.81 -2.27
C SER A 444 -17.22 -5.87 -3.17
N TRP A 445 -17.45 -7.05 -3.75
CA TRP A 445 -18.59 -7.32 -4.62
C TRP A 445 -18.64 -6.41 -5.86
N ALA A 446 -18.22 -6.93 -6.96
CA ALA A 446 -18.33 -6.25 -8.24
C ALA A 446 -19.79 -5.88 -8.58
N PRO A 447 -20.07 -4.81 -9.35
CA PRO A 447 -19.12 -3.91 -9.99
C PRO A 447 -18.51 -2.87 -9.05
N VAL A 448 -17.51 -2.15 -9.56
CA VAL A 448 -16.82 -1.07 -8.83
C VAL A 448 -17.78 0.07 -8.51
N VAL A 449 -17.67 0.58 -7.29
CA VAL A 449 -18.36 1.81 -6.84
C VAL A 449 -17.33 2.85 -6.43
N LEU A 450 -17.68 4.13 -6.60
CA LEU A 450 -16.82 5.23 -6.17
C LEU A 450 -16.66 5.21 -4.64
N TYR A 451 -15.42 5.30 -4.19
CA TYR A 451 -15.09 5.09 -2.80
C TYR A 451 -13.80 5.85 -2.43
N GLN A 452 -13.77 6.44 -1.23
CA GLN A 452 -12.63 7.23 -0.78
C GLN A 452 -12.36 7.04 0.71
N THR A 453 -11.13 6.63 1.03
CA THR A 453 -10.61 6.54 2.40
C THR A 453 -9.15 7.01 2.45
N PRO A 454 -8.55 7.15 3.62
CA PRO A 454 -7.16 7.55 3.71
C PRO A 454 -6.17 6.66 2.95
N PHE A 455 -6.45 5.36 2.81
CA PHE A 455 -5.48 4.39 2.28
C PHE A 455 -5.91 3.70 0.99
N ALA A 456 -7.19 3.71 0.63
CA ALA A 456 -7.68 3.11 -0.61
C ALA A 456 -8.80 3.96 -1.21
N ASN A 457 -8.83 4.02 -2.55
CA ASN A 457 -9.80 4.82 -3.28
C ASN A 457 -10.17 4.14 -4.61
N ALA A 458 -11.42 4.31 -5.03
CA ALA A 458 -11.87 4.07 -6.39
C ALA A 458 -12.42 5.39 -6.95
N PRO A 459 -11.57 6.26 -7.53
CA PRO A 459 -11.98 7.60 -7.97
C PRO A 459 -12.76 7.60 -9.28
N ARG A 460 -12.70 6.52 -10.08
CA ARG A 460 -13.40 6.41 -11.36
C ARG A 460 -14.03 5.02 -11.55
N ALA A 461 -15.30 5.01 -11.95
CA ALA A 461 -16.05 3.87 -12.45
C ALA A 461 -17.09 4.42 -13.42
N ASP A 462 -16.87 4.25 -14.73
CA ASP A 462 -17.69 4.90 -15.75
C ASP A 462 -19.08 4.26 -15.86
N ASN A 463 -19.17 2.94 -15.71
CA ASN A 463 -20.41 2.21 -15.85
C ASN A 463 -20.63 1.20 -14.72
N GLY A 464 -21.89 0.98 -14.36
CA GLY A 464 -22.27 0.06 -13.29
C GLY A 464 -22.04 -1.43 -13.61
N ASP A 465 -21.69 -1.79 -14.85
CA ASP A 465 -21.29 -3.12 -15.27
C ASP A 465 -19.77 -3.26 -15.47
N SER A 466 -19.01 -2.23 -15.05
CA SER A 466 -17.55 -2.12 -15.13
C SER A 466 -17.00 -1.88 -16.55
N PHE A 467 -17.84 -1.72 -17.58
CA PHE A 467 -17.37 -1.34 -18.91
C PHE A 467 -16.74 0.06 -18.90
N GLY A 468 -15.71 0.29 -19.72
CA GLY A 468 -15.03 1.57 -19.83
C GLY A 468 -13.97 1.77 -18.75
N PHE A 469 -13.70 3.04 -18.37
CA PHE A 469 -12.65 3.35 -17.42
C PHE A 469 -13.03 3.06 -15.97
N ASN A 470 -12.13 2.37 -15.30
CA ASN A 470 -12.13 2.14 -13.86
C ASN A 470 -10.75 2.51 -13.30
N THR A 471 -10.70 3.08 -12.12
CA THR A 471 -9.43 3.41 -11.45
C THR A 471 -9.51 3.04 -9.98
N PHE A 472 -8.49 2.36 -9.53
CA PHE A 472 -8.24 2.07 -8.12
C PHE A 472 -6.90 2.65 -7.70
N THR A 473 -6.78 2.97 -6.43
CA THR A 473 -5.47 3.26 -5.84
C THR A 473 -5.43 2.82 -4.39
N ARG A 474 -4.33 2.16 -4.01
CA ARG A 474 -4.04 1.81 -2.62
C ARG A 474 -2.72 2.42 -2.20
N THR A 475 -2.72 3.02 -1.02
CA THR A 475 -1.55 3.56 -0.36
C THR A 475 -1.30 2.74 0.90
N ARG A 476 -0.14 2.10 0.97
CA ARG A 476 0.26 1.33 2.13
C ARG A 476 0.94 2.23 3.15
N ASN A 477 0.72 1.94 4.41
CA ASN A 477 1.27 2.67 5.54
C ASN A 477 1.98 1.71 6.50
N LEU A 478 1.32 1.25 7.55
CA LEU A 478 1.88 0.22 8.42
C LEU A 478 2.02 -1.14 7.71
N ASP A 479 1.22 -1.39 6.69
CA ASP A 479 1.27 -2.53 5.78
C ASP A 479 2.22 -2.33 4.58
N ALA A 480 3.14 -1.35 4.65
CA ALA A 480 4.21 -1.21 3.66
C ALA A 480 5.11 -2.45 3.63
N VAL A 481 5.60 -2.83 2.45
CA VAL A 481 6.27 -4.12 2.19
C VAL A 481 7.77 -3.94 2.00
N PRO A 482 8.61 -4.12 3.04
CA PRO A 482 10.06 -4.11 2.90
C PRO A 482 10.56 -5.35 2.16
N PHE A 483 11.55 -5.17 1.29
CA PHE A 483 12.25 -6.26 0.61
C PHE A 483 13.77 -6.01 0.63
N ARG A 484 14.56 -7.07 0.78
CA ARG A 484 16.04 -6.98 0.95
C ARG A 484 16.77 -7.13 -0.39
N THR A 485 16.21 -7.92 -1.31
CA THR A 485 16.89 -8.28 -2.57
C THR A 485 16.00 -8.14 -3.79
N ALA A 486 14.70 -8.43 -3.67
CA ALA A 486 13.77 -8.41 -4.79
C ALA A 486 12.32 -8.26 -4.33
N PHE A 487 11.51 -7.66 -5.19
CA PHE A 487 10.07 -7.53 -5.02
C PHE A 487 9.39 -7.75 -6.38
N ARG A 488 8.25 -8.46 -6.38
CA ARG A 488 7.36 -8.58 -7.53
C ARG A 488 5.93 -8.38 -7.06
N TYR A 489 5.16 -7.60 -7.81
CA TYR A 489 3.72 -7.50 -7.67
C TYR A 489 3.06 -7.93 -8.98
N SER A 490 2.22 -8.94 -8.93
CA SER A 490 1.42 -9.43 -10.05
C SER A 490 -0.06 -9.51 -9.68
N LEU A 491 -0.91 -9.44 -10.70
CA LEU A 491 -2.35 -9.60 -10.64
C LEU A 491 -2.77 -10.69 -11.62
N GLU A 492 -3.60 -11.62 -11.19
CA GLU A 492 -4.24 -12.58 -12.09
C GLU A 492 -5.26 -11.86 -12.96
N MET A 493 -5.24 -12.13 -14.25
CA MET A 493 -6.19 -11.53 -15.19
C MET A 493 -7.38 -12.47 -15.39
N LEU A 494 -8.22 -12.54 -14.34
CA LEU A 494 -9.46 -13.31 -14.30
C LEU A 494 -10.68 -12.39 -14.23
N GLY A 495 -11.78 -12.79 -14.84
CA GLY A 495 -13.05 -12.06 -14.85
C GLY A 495 -14.24 -12.98 -15.11
N TRP A 496 -15.44 -12.42 -15.19
CA TRP A 496 -16.67 -13.19 -15.39
C TRP A 496 -16.88 -13.71 -16.82
N GLU A 497 -16.16 -13.15 -17.79
CA GLU A 497 -16.15 -13.60 -19.19
C GLU A 497 -14.75 -13.44 -19.80
N ASN A 498 -14.48 -14.21 -20.85
CA ASN A 498 -13.27 -14.02 -21.65
C ASN A 498 -13.35 -12.70 -22.41
N GLY A 499 -12.31 -11.89 -22.34
CA GLY A 499 -12.25 -10.60 -23.00
C GLY A 499 -10.87 -9.98 -22.93
N THR A 500 -10.82 -8.66 -23.07
CA THR A 500 -9.58 -7.88 -22.93
C THR A 500 -9.83 -6.60 -22.15
N ALA A 501 -8.74 -6.05 -21.59
CA ALA A 501 -8.73 -4.72 -21.03
C ALA A 501 -7.41 -4.00 -21.35
N ASP A 502 -7.44 -2.67 -21.45
CA ASP A 502 -6.21 -1.86 -21.45
C ASP A 502 -5.86 -1.54 -20.02
N CYS A 503 -4.69 -1.95 -19.61
CA CYS A 503 -4.23 -1.83 -18.22
C CYS A 503 -3.07 -0.84 -18.10
N ALA A 504 -3.14 0.01 -17.08
CA ALA A 504 -2.02 0.85 -16.69
C ALA A 504 -1.81 0.81 -15.17
N ALA A 505 -0.57 0.69 -14.74
CA ALA A 505 -0.22 0.68 -13.33
C ALA A 505 0.92 1.64 -13.01
N THR A 506 0.77 2.37 -11.91
CA THR A 506 1.85 3.10 -11.26
C THR A 506 2.15 2.43 -9.95
N THR A 507 3.41 2.09 -9.69
CA THR A 507 3.86 1.57 -8.40
C THR A 507 4.70 2.60 -7.67
N TYR A 508 4.42 2.82 -6.39
CA TYR A 508 5.14 3.75 -5.52
C TYR A 508 5.98 2.93 -4.55
N TRP A 509 7.27 3.29 -4.45
CA TRP A 509 8.19 2.60 -3.57
C TRP A 509 9.40 3.45 -3.20
N TYR A 510 10.10 3.07 -2.15
CA TYR A 510 11.37 3.65 -1.78
C TYR A 510 12.48 2.62 -1.96
N GLY A 511 13.62 3.06 -2.52
CA GLY A 511 14.77 2.19 -2.76
C GLY A 511 16.09 2.80 -2.37
N PHE A 512 17.04 1.93 -2.02
CA PHE A 512 18.44 2.32 -1.93
C PHE A 512 18.99 2.58 -3.33
N LYS A 513 20.13 3.26 -3.42
CA LYS A 513 20.75 3.71 -4.67
C LYS A 513 20.86 2.65 -5.77
N ASN A 514 21.03 1.39 -5.38
CA ASN A 514 21.21 0.27 -6.32
C ASN A 514 19.91 -0.48 -6.64
N ALA A 515 18.80 -0.12 -6.01
CA ALA A 515 17.51 -0.72 -6.31
C ALA A 515 17.00 -0.22 -7.67
N LYS A 516 16.42 -1.12 -8.47
CA LYS A 516 15.95 -0.83 -9.82
C LYS A 516 14.65 -1.55 -10.12
N SER A 517 13.70 -0.82 -10.68
CA SER A 517 12.55 -1.40 -11.37
C SER A 517 12.99 -2.03 -12.68
N LEU A 518 12.45 -3.20 -13.00
CA LEU A 518 12.66 -3.90 -14.27
C LEU A 518 11.53 -3.62 -15.28
N VAL A 519 10.52 -2.87 -14.89
CA VAL A 519 9.47 -2.40 -15.80
C VAL A 519 10.11 -1.39 -16.75
N ALA A 520 10.05 -1.69 -18.03
CA ALA A 520 10.50 -0.76 -19.06
C ALA A 520 9.65 0.52 -18.97
N GLN A 521 10.31 1.64 -18.75
CA GLN A 521 9.66 2.96 -18.86
C GLN A 521 9.33 3.18 -20.34
N ARG A 522 8.15 2.74 -20.79
CA ARG A 522 7.75 2.88 -22.18
C ARG A 522 7.30 4.33 -22.41
N GLN A 523 7.89 4.95 -23.42
CA GLN A 523 7.54 6.30 -23.85
C GLN A 523 6.22 6.38 -24.64
N THR A 524 5.60 5.26 -24.95
CA THR A 524 4.40 5.23 -25.79
C THR A 524 3.19 5.52 -24.95
N ILE A 525 2.78 6.77 -24.93
CA ILE A 525 1.50 7.18 -24.40
C ILE A 525 0.46 6.77 -25.42
N ILE A 526 -0.49 5.98 -24.96
CA ILE A 526 -1.62 5.58 -25.77
C ILE A 526 -2.55 6.77 -25.82
N ASN A 527 -2.67 7.35 -27.00
CA ASN A 527 -3.80 8.20 -27.32
C ASN A 527 -5.01 7.28 -27.37
N ASN A 528 -5.86 7.34 -26.35
CA ASN A 528 -7.16 6.69 -26.40
C ASN A 528 -7.98 7.38 -27.49
N GLU A 529 -8.23 6.67 -28.57
CA GLU A 529 -9.28 6.99 -29.52
C GLU A 529 -10.64 6.59 -28.95
#